data_f491da26cc44c080a853f9f25539fd80
#
_entry.id   f491da26cc44c080a853f9f25539fd80
#
_cell.length_a   1.000
_cell.length_b   1.000
_cell.length_c   1.000
_cell.angle_alpha   90.00
_cell.angle_beta   90.00
_cell.angle_gamma   90.00
#
_symmetry.space_group_name_H-M   'P 1'
#
loop_
_entity.id
_entity.type
_entity.pdbx_description
1 polymer ?
#
loop_
_entity_poly.entity_id
_entity_poly.type
_entity_poly.pdbx_seq_one_letter_code
_entity_poly.pdbx_strand_id
1 'polypeptide(L)'
;MYKNIQNILEMKDKEKITVLTGYDSTMVTLCDQVDIILVGDSAGMVMLGYEDTSSVTMEDMIRFTTAAKNGRENSLIVSDLPINSYKTEKDAIRNSLKLIEAGADAVKLEGGKEIAKIIKSITEAKIPVMGHLGLLPQTAQKYTVQGKTKQSAIELIEDAKIITESGVFSIVLEMVSSQVARIITEKISVPTIGIGSGKFCDGQVLVVHDMLGLFEKIKPKFAKRYLSLSDEIRNAVKSYATEVKEEKFPSIEHEFQMDELEYTKLREHID
;
A
#
# COMPACT_ATOMS: atom_id res chain seq x y z
N MET A 1 -20.00 5.32 6.19
CA MET A 1 -20.03 4.21 5.17
C MET A 1 -18.77 4.39 4.35
N TYR A 2 -17.87 3.41 4.35
CA TYR A 2 -16.61 3.51 3.62
C TYR A 2 -16.82 3.45 2.10
N LYS A 3 -15.82 3.92 1.34
CA LYS A 3 -15.85 3.90 -0.14
C LYS A 3 -15.92 2.47 -0.67
N ASN A 4 -16.63 2.31 -1.76
CA ASN A 4 -16.77 1.03 -2.46
C ASN A 4 -16.26 1.13 -3.91
N ILE A 5 -16.22 0.02 -4.62
CA ILE A 5 -15.74 -0.06 -6.01
C ILE A 5 -16.51 0.90 -6.94
N GLN A 6 -17.82 1.03 -6.76
CA GLN A 6 -18.65 1.89 -7.60
C GLN A 6 -18.26 3.38 -7.42
N ASN A 7 -17.96 3.79 -6.18
CA ASN A 7 -17.49 5.15 -5.93
C ASN A 7 -16.20 5.45 -6.67
N ILE A 8 -15.25 4.51 -6.68
CA ILE A 8 -13.98 4.65 -7.40
C ILE A 8 -14.19 4.75 -8.91
N LEU A 9 -15.05 3.90 -9.47
CA LEU A 9 -15.40 3.97 -10.90
C LEU A 9 -16.03 5.31 -11.31
N GLU A 10 -16.89 5.87 -10.46
CA GLU A 10 -17.58 7.13 -10.71
C GLU A 10 -16.68 8.37 -10.65
N MET A 11 -15.48 8.25 -10.03
CA MET A 11 -14.49 9.31 -9.97
C MET A 11 -13.74 9.51 -11.30
N LYS A 12 -13.72 8.49 -12.19
CA LYS A 12 -13.03 8.60 -13.48
C LYS A 12 -13.48 9.85 -14.23
N ASP A 13 -12.50 10.59 -14.77
CA ASP A 13 -12.68 11.85 -15.52
C ASP A 13 -13.38 13.00 -14.75
N LYS A 14 -13.70 12.82 -13.46
CA LYS A 14 -14.39 13.82 -12.63
C LYS A 14 -13.54 14.34 -11.48
N GLU A 15 -12.91 13.41 -10.73
CA GLU A 15 -12.15 13.73 -9.54
C GLU A 15 -10.92 12.85 -9.45
N LYS A 16 -9.81 13.36 -8.89
CA LYS A 16 -8.58 12.60 -8.74
C LYS A 16 -8.66 11.64 -7.55
N ILE A 17 -8.35 10.38 -7.81
CA ILE A 17 -8.34 9.30 -6.82
C ILE A 17 -7.02 9.36 -6.05
N THR A 18 -7.12 9.39 -4.74
CA THR A 18 -5.97 9.39 -3.84
C THR A 18 -5.74 8.00 -3.26
N VAL A 19 -4.51 7.50 -3.37
CA VAL A 19 -4.14 6.18 -2.87
C VAL A 19 -2.87 6.26 -2.04
N LEU A 20 -2.85 5.64 -0.87
CA LEU A 20 -1.65 5.43 -0.07
C LEU A 20 -1.52 3.98 0.30
N THR A 21 -0.29 3.51 0.44
CA THR A 21 -0.10 2.19 1.07
C THR A 21 -0.35 2.27 2.57
N GLY A 22 -0.81 1.15 3.16
CA GLY A 22 -1.01 1.04 4.60
C GLY A 22 -0.87 -0.42 5.04
N TYR A 23 -0.14 -0.66 6.15
CA TYR A 23 0.26 -2.02 6.55
C TYR A 23 -0.07 -2.37 7.99
N ASP A 24 -0.36 -1.38 8.82
CA ASP A 24 -0.76 -1.57 10.23
C ASP A 24 -1.95 -0.67 10.57
N SER A 25 -2.66 -1.02 11.65
CA SER A 25 -3.89 -0.33 12.03
C SER A 25 -3.67 1.15 12.38
N THR A 26 -2.60 1.49 13.10
CA THR A 26 -2.31 2.85 13.52
C THR A 26 -2.03 3.76 12.32
N MET A 27 -1.15 3.33 11.42
CA MET A 27 -0.84 4.07 10.21
C MET A 27 -2.07 4.21 9.31
N VAL A 28 -2.85 3.14 9.16
CA VAL A 28 -4.08 3.20 8.35
C VAL A 28 -5.08 4.18 8.94
N THR A 29 -5.31 4.19 10.25
CA THR A 29 -6.18 5.18 10.91
C THR A 29 -5.73 6.63 10.62
N LEU A 30 -4.43 6.90 10.63
CA LEU A 30 -3.88 8.22 10.32
C LEU A 30 -4.02 8.60 8.83
N CYS A 31 -3.98 7.60 7.95
CA CYS A 31 -4.04 7.79 6.49
C CYS A 31 -5.47 7.68 5.91
N ASP A 32 -6.47 7.33 6.69
CA ASP A 32 -7.84 6.99 6.24
C ASP A 32 -8.67 8.20 5.76
N GLN A 33 -7.97 9.21 5.22
CA GLN A 33 -8.54 10.36 4.52
C GLN A 33 -8.41 10.22 2.99
N VAL A 34 -7.75 9.18 2.52
CA VAL A 34 -7.59 8.87 1.09
C VAL A 34 -8.74 7.99 0.58
N ASP A 35 -8.85 7.84 -0.73
CA ASP A 35 -9.92 7.03 -1.32
C ASP A 35 -9.64 5.54 -1.19
N ILE A 36 -8.38 5.15 -1.33
CA ILE A 36 -7.95 3.76 -1.29
C ILE A 36 -6.73 3.60 -0.38
N ILE A 37 -6.78 2.63 0.52
CA ILE A 37 -5.61 2.08 1.20
C ILE A 37 -5.17 0.84 0.43
N LEU A 38 -3.94 0.87 -0.07
CA LEU A 38 -3.31 -0.25 -0.75
C LEU A 38 -2.42 -1.03 0.24
N VAL A 39 -2.81 -2.25 0.55
CA VAL A 39 -1.93 -3.19 1.27
C VAL A 39 -1.02 -3.82 0.22
N GLY A 40 0.08 -3.12 -0.07
CA GLY A 40 1.04 -3.51 -1.11
C GLY A 40 2.06 -4.53 -0.60
N ASP A 41 2.58 -5.37 -1.48
CA ASP A 41 3.71 -6.27 -1.17
C ASP A 41 5.03 -5.51 -0.94
N SER A 42 5.07 -4.21 -1.26
CA SER A 42 6.11 -3.28 -0.78
C SER A 42 6.29 -3.30 0.75
N ALA A 43 5.31 -3.83 1.51
CA ALA A 43 5.45 -4.16 2.94
C ALA A 43 6.69 -5.02 3.24
N GLY A 44 7.04 -5.94 2.34
CA GLY A 44 8.28 -6.73 2.46
C GLY A 44 9.51 -5.87 2.64
N MET A 45 9.63 -4.81 1.86
CA MET A 45 10.78 -3.91 1.92
C MET A 45 10.72 -2.93 3.10
N VAL A 46 9.57 -2.28 3.32
CA VAL A 46 9.47 -1.16 4.27
C VAL A 46 9.11 -1.59 5.69
N MET A 47 8.51 -2.77 5.87
CA MET A 47 8.09 -3.30 7.18
C MET A 47 8.94 -4.49 7.62
N LEU A 48 9.24 -5.42 6.70
CA LEU A 48 9.97 -6.67 7.02
C LEU A 48 11.47 -6.59 6.72
N GLY A 49 11.92 -5.54 6.02
CA GLY A 49 13.33 -5.32 5.72
C GLY A 49 13.89 -6.20 4.61
N TYR A 50 13.04 -6.84 3.81
CA TYR A 50 13.46 -7.62 2.65
C TYR A 50 14.12 -6.74 1.59
N GLU A 51 14.94 -7.34 0.73
CA GLU A 51 15.61 -6.61 -0.36
C GLU A 51 14.63 -6.18 -1.46
N ASP A 52 13.63 -7.02 -1.73
CA ASP A 52 12.59 -6.81 -2.73
C ASP A 52 11.25 -7.45 -2.30
N THR A 53 10.25 -7.43 -3.19
CA THR A 53 8.91 -7.97 -2.92
C THR A 53 8.82 -9.49 -3.13
N SER A 54 9.84 -10.14 -3.67
CA SER A 54 9.79 -11.57 -4.07
C SER A 54 9.70 -12.55 -2.90
N SER A 55 10.08 -12.11 -1.70
CA SER A 55 10.02 -12.93 -0.47
C SER A 55 8.71 -12.80 0.29
N VAL A 56 7.80 -11.91 -0.14
CA VAL A 56 6.51 -11.70 0.52
C VAL A 56 5.60 -12.91 0.31
N THR A 57 5.01 -13.38 1.39
CA THR A 57 4.12 -14.53 1.40
C THR A 57 2.63 -14.16 1.49
N MET A 58 1.75 -15.09 1.17
CA MET A 58 0.31 -14.93 1.42
C MET A 58 -0.01 -14.71 2.90
N GLU A 59 0.76 -15.32 3.78
CA GLU A 59 0.56 -15.17 5.23
C GLU A 59 0.88 -13.74 5.69
N ASP A 60 1.95 -13.14 5.17
CA ASP A 60 2.30 -11.75 5.42
C ASP A 60 1.17 -10.83 4.94
N MET A 61 0.70 -11.03 3.71
CA MET A 61 -0.37 -10.21 3.13
C MET A 61 -1.69 -10.32 3.90
N ILE A 62 -2.06 -11.51 4.39
CA ILE A 62 -3.23 -11.72 5.24
C ILE A 62 -3.09 -10.94 6.55
N ARG A 63 -1.91 -10.98 7.21
CA ARG A 63 -1.65 -10.24 8.44
C ARG A 63 -1.76 -8.72 8.23
N PHE A 64 -1.10 -8.18 7.21
CA PHE A 64 -1.17 -6.76 6.89
C PHE A 64 -2.58 -6.31 6.49
N THR A 65 -3.30 -7.13 5.72
CA THR A 65 -4.69 -6.84 5.33
C THR A 65 -5.61 -6.79 6.57
N THR A 66 -5.46 -7.76 7.48
CA THR A 66 -6.22 -7.76 8.74
C THR A 66 -5.90 -6.53 9.59
N ALA A 67 -4.63 -6.14 9.68
CA ALA A 67 -4.24 -4.94 10.41
C ALA A 67 -4.79 -3.67 9.76
N ALA A 68 -4.73 -3.56 8.43
CA ALA A 68 -5.30 -2.43 7.70
C ALA A 68 -6.83 -2.32 7.90
N LYS A 69 -7.54 -3.44 7.82
CA LYS A 69 -8.99 -3.48 8.11
C LYS A 69 -9.32 -2.89 9.48
N ASN A 70 -8.52 -3.22 10.49
CA ASN A 70 -8.77 -2.76 11.87
C ASN A 70 -8.55 -1.26 12.07
N GLY A 71 -7.81 -0.60 11.17
CA GLY A 71 -7.58 0.85 11.20
C GLY A 71 -8.49 1.64 10.26
N ARG A 72 -9.25 0.98 9.39
CA ARG A 72 -10.06 1.61 8.36
C ARG A 72 -11.45 2.02 8.85
N GLU A 73 -11.87 3.23 8.48
CA GLU A 73 -13.23 3.75 8.67
C GLU A 73 -13.87 4.22 7.34
N ASN A 74 -13.08 4.78 6.42
CA ASN A 74 -13.59 5.47 5.23
C ASN A 74 -13.09 4.92 3.88
N SER A 75 -11.83 4.49 3.81
CA SER A 75 -11.18 4.11 2.55
C SER A 75 -11.60 2.73 2.04
N LEU A 76 -11.49 2.51 0.73
CA LEU A 76 -11.51 1.18 0.14
C LEU A 76 -10.18 0.47 0.44
N ILE A 77 -10.18 -0.81 0.83
CA ILE A 77 -8.95 -1.60 0.99
C ILE A 77 -8.73 -2.49 -0.22
N VAL A 78 -7.57 -2.31 -0.87
CA VAL A 78 -7.07 -3.21 -1.92
C VAL A 78 -5.84 -3.93 -1.39
N SER A 79 -5.76 -5.26 -1.55
CA SER A 79 -4.60 -6.05 -1.11
C SER A 79 -3.91 -6.75 -2.27
N ASP A 80 -2.58 -6.70 -2.30
CA ASP A 80 -1.79 -7.37 -3.32
C ASP A 80 -1.81 -8.89 -3.14
N LEU A 81 -1.98 -9.59 -4.26
CA LEU A 81 -1.59 -10.99 -4.38
C LEU A 81 -0.07 -11.03 -4.54
N PRO A 82 0.70 -11.60 -3.61
CA PRO A 82 2.15 -11.65 -3.72
C PRO A 82 2.58 -12.58 -4.86
N ILE A 83 3.83 -12.40 -5.31
CA ILE A 83 4.41 -13.24 -6.36
C ILE A 83 4.16 -14.74 -6.09
N ASN A 84 3.95 -15.51 -7.14
CA ASN A 84 3.67 -16.95 -7.10
C ASN A 84 2.32 -17.37 -6.49
N SER A 85 1.49 -16.45 -5.97
CA SER A 85 0.21 -16.78 -5.37
C SER A 85 -0.94 -16.92 -6.37
N TYR A 86 -0.73 -16.53 -7.65
CA TYR A 86 -1.74 -16.53 -8.72
C TYR A 86 -1.26 -17.19 -10.03
N LYS A 87 -0.44 -18.26 -9.91
CA LYS A 87 0.07 -18.99 -11.10
C LYS A 87 -1.01 -19.73 -11.87
N THR A 88 -2.06 -20.18 -11.20
CA THR A 88 -3.23 -20.84 -11.81
C THR A 88 -4.49 -20.11 -11.41
N GLU A 89 -5.54 -20.22 -12.24
CA GLU A 89 -6.86 -19.63 -11.95
C GLU A 89 -7.40 -20.10 -10.58
N LYS A 90 -7.23 -21.39 -10.26
CA LYS A 90 -7.64 -21.97 -8.98
C LYS A 90 -6.88 -21.36 -7.79
N ASP A 91 -5.57 -21.18 -7.90
CA ASP A 91 -4.76 -20.58 -6.85
C ASP A 91 -5.10 -19.09 -6.68
N ALA A 92 -5.28 -18.38 -7.79
CA ALA A 92 -5.66 -16.98 -7.81
C ALA A 92 -6.99 -16.74 -7.08
N ILE A 93 -8.04 -17.50 -7.42
CA ILE A 93 -9.35 -17.41 -6.73
C ILE A 93 -9.22 -17.74 -5.25
N ARG A 94 -8.57 -18.86 -4.91
CA ARG A 94 -8.40 -19.31 -3.52
C ARG A 94 -7.67 -18.26 -2.68
N ASN A 95 -6.58 -17.72 -3.19
CA ASN A 95 -5.77 -16.74 -2.47
C ASN A 95 -6.44 -15.37 -2.40
N SER A 96 -7.17 -14.96 -3.45
CA SER A 96 -8.02 -13.77 -3.42
C SER A 96 -9.09 -13.86 -2.33
N LEU A 97 -9.80 -14.99 -2.21
CA LEU A 97 -10.79 -15.20 -1.16
C LEU A 97 -10.21 -15.04 0.25
N LYS A 98 -8.98 -15.55 0.48
CA LYS A 98 -8.30 -15.35 1.78
C LYS A 98 -8.05 -13.88 2.11
N LEU A 99 -7.71 -13.05 1.11
CA LEU A 99 -7.51 -11.61 1.32
C LEU A 99 -8.84 -10.90 1.55
N ILE A 100 -9.91 -11.29 0.86
CA ILE A 100 -11.27 -10.77 1.12
C ILE A 100 -11.73 -11.16 2.53
N GLU A 101 -11.53 -12.39 2.95
CA GLU A 101 -11.82 -12.85 4.32
C GLU A 101 -11.00 -12.08 5.38
N ALA A 102 -9.75 -11.73 5.07
CA ALA A 102 -8.91 -10.90 5.93
C ALA A 102 -9.38 -9.43 6.01
N GLY A 103 -10.25 -8.99 5.09
CA GLY A 103 -10.90 -7.69 5.11
C GLY A 103 -10.55 -6.75 3.96
N ALA A 104 -9.93 -7.25 2.89
CA ALA A 104 -9.81 -6.51 1.64
C ALA A 104 -11.18 -6.41 0.94
N ASP A 105 -11.41 -5.31 0.24
CA ASP A 105 -12.58 -5.11 -0.62
C ASP A 105 -12.28 -5.52 -2.08
N ALA A 106 -10.98 -5.55 -2.42
CA ALA A 106 -10.49 -5.94 -3.75
C ALA A 106 -9.06 -6.51 -3.64
N VAL A 107 -8.62 -7.19 -4.69
CA VAL A 107 -7.24 -7.67 -4.80
C VAL A 107 -6.51 -6.97 -5.94
N LYS A 108 -5.17 -6.86 -5.84
CA LYS A 108 -4.32 -6.38 -6.95
C LYS A 108 -3.35 -7.47 -7.38
N LEU A 109 -3.06 -7.54 -8.68
CA LEU A 109 -2.05 -8.44 -9.25
C LEU A 109 -1.36 -7.81 -10.44
N GLU A 110 -0.11 -8.23 -10.70
CA GLU A 110 0.79 -7.66 -11.69
C GLU A 110 0.80 -8.49 -12.97
N GLY A 111 0.68 -7.83 -14.12
CA GLY A 111 0.82 -8.40 -15.45
C GLY A 111 -0.21 -7.88 -16.44
N GLY A 112 0.05 -8.12 -17.73
CA GLY A 112 -0.77 -7.72 -18.86
C GLY A 112 -1.60 -8.90 -19.43
N LYS A 113 -1.57 -9.03 -20.74
CA LYS A 113 -2.33 -10.06 -21.47
C LYS A 113 -2.05 -11.50 -21.02
N GLU A 114 -0.86 -11.78 -20.50
CA GLU A 114 -0.45 -13.12 -20.06
C GLU A 114 -1.25 -13.59 -18.82
N ILE A 115 -1.76 -12.66 -18.01
CA ILE A 115 -2.60 -12.97 -16.84
C ILE A 115 -4.10 -12.67 -17.05
N ALA A 116 -4.51 -12.29 -18.26
CA ALA A 116 -5.89 -11.89 -18.56
C ALA A 116 -6.92 -12.97 -18.17
N LYS A 117 -6.60 -14.25 -18.38
CA LYS A 117 -7.46 -15.38 -17.98
C LYS A 117 -7.57 -15.50 -16.47
N ILE A 118 -6.49 -15.25 -15.75
CA ILE A 118 -6.45 -15.25 -14.28
C ILE A 118 -7.31 -14.12 -13.75
N ILE A 119 -7.13 -12.89 -14.26
CA ILE A 119 -7.98 -11.75 -13.92
C ILE A 119 -9.46 -12.10 -14.14
N LYS A 120 -9.78 -12.61 -15.31
CA LYS A 120 -11.15 -12.98 -15.67
C LYS A 120 -11.75 -14.02 -14.71
N SER A 121 -10.98 -15.03 -14.30
CA SER A 121 -11.45 -16.05 -13.36
C SER A 121 -11.76 -15.45 -11.97
N ILE A 122 -10.95 -14.50 -11.50
CA ILE A 122 -11.18 -13.81 -10.21
C ILE A 122 -12.43 -12.91 -10.31
N THR A 123 -12.57 -12.15 -11.40
CA THR A 123 -13.74 -11.25 -11.59
C THR A 123 -15.05 -12.01 -11.80
N GLU A 124 -15.02 -13.16 -12.47
CA GLU A 124 -16.16 -14.07 -12.60
C GLU A 124 -16.57 -14.67 -11.24
N ALA A 125 -15.62 -14.89 -10.34
CA ALA A 125 -15.87 -15.27 -8.95
C ALA A 125 -16.41 -14.10 -8.09
N LYS A 126 -16.71 -12.92 -8.69
CA LYS A 126 -17.25 -11.72 -8.05
C LYS A 126 -16.28 -11.06 -7.06
N ILE A 127 -15.00 -11.26 -7.24
CA ILE A 127 -13.95 -10.57 -6.49
C ILE A 127 -13.46 -9.40 -7.35
N PRO A 128 -13.53 -8.13 -6.87
CA PRO A 128 -13.02 -6.99 -7.61
C PRO A 128 -11.50 -7.05 -7.77
N VAL A 129 -11.00 -6.69 -8.94
CA VAL A 129 -9.58 -6.75 -9.29
C VAL A 129 -9.07 -5.38 -9.71
N MET A 130 -7.95 -4.94 -9.13
CA MET A 130 -7.10 -3.85 -9.60
C MET A 130 -5.95 -4.46 -10.39
N GLY A 131 -5.77 -4.06 -11.65
CA GLY A 131 -4.63 -4.47 -12.48
C GLY A 131 -3.38 -3.65 -12.18
N HIS A 132 -2.22 -4.13 -12.63
CA HIS A 132 -0.96 -3.39 -12.52
C HIS A 132 -0.09 -3.61 -13.75
N LEU A 133 0.25 -2.51 -14.43
CA LEU A 133 1.04 -2.48 -15.66
C LEU A 133 2.22 -1.51 -15.53
N GLY A 134 3.16 -1.65 -16.44
CA GLY A 134 4.38 -0.85 -16.48
C GLY A 134 5.57 -1.58 -15.86
N LEU A 135 6.24 -0.99 -14.90
CA LEU A 135 7.19 -1.72 -14.06
C LEU A 135 6.39 -2.68 -13.17
N LEU A 136 6.82 -3.93 -13.12
CA LEU A 136 6.22 -4.98 -12.30
C LEU A 136 7.24 -5.41 -11.24
N PRO A 137 7.23 -4.84 -10.03
CA PRO A 137 8.26 -5.08 -9.00
C PRO A 137 8.46 -6.55 -8.64
N GLN A 138 7.42 -7.37 -8.69
CA GLN A 138 7.49 -8.80 -8.38
C GLN A 138 8.43 -9.59 -9.31
N THR A 139 8.61 -9.15 -10.55
CA THR A 139 9.39 -9.87 -11.57
C THR A 139 10.50 -9.06 -12.19
N ALA A 140 10.58 -7.77 -11.90
CA ALA A 140 11.54 -6.85 -12.52
C ALA A 140 12.97 -7.12 -12.04
N GLN A 141 13.89 -7.37 -12.98
CA GLN A 141 15.32 -7.43 -12.69
C GLN A 141 15.96 -6.04 -12.58
N LYS A 142 15.37 -5.03 -13.20
CA LYS A 142 15.83 -3.63 -13.19
C LYS A 142 14.65 -2.68 -13.18
N TYR A 143 14.74 -1.65 -12.36
CA TYR A 143 13.75 -0.59 -12.26
C TYR A 143 13.99 0.43 -13.38
N THR A 144 13.26 0.31 -14.48
CA THR A 144 13.35 1.18 -15.65
C THR A 144 11.98 1.70 -16.08
N VAL A 145 11.97 2.93 -16.62
CA VAL A 145 10.73 3.52 -17.15
C VAL A 145 10.27 2.73 -18.38
N GLN A 146 8.99 2.38 -18.40
CA GLN A 146 8.33 1.59 -19.44
C GLN A 146 7.67 2.47 -20.50
N GLY A 147 7.40 1.92 -21.69
CA GLY A 147 6.74 2.65 -22.77
C GLY A 147 7.60 3.74 -23.41
N LYS A 148 8.94 3.61 -23.44
CA LYS A 148 9.85 4.58 -24.04
C LYS A 148 9.97 4.50 -25.56
N THR A 149 9.63 3.37 -26.16
CA THR A 149 9.65 3.17 -27.61
C THR A 149 8.23 3.02 -28.13
N LYS A 150 8.02 3.31 -29.41
CA LYS A 150 6.71 3.10 -30.04
C LYS A 150 6.20 1.67 -29.83
N GLN A 151 7.07 0.67 -29.99
CA GLN A 151 6.68 -0.74 -29.85
C GLN A 151 6.24 -1.05 -28.40
N SER A 152 7.05 -0.72 -27.41
CA SER A 152 6.71 -0.96 -26.00
C SER A 152 5.50 -0.13 -25.52
N ALA A 153 5.26 1.04 -26.12
CA ALA A 153 4.06 1.83 -25.85
C ALA A 153 2.80 1.15 -26.42
N ILE A 154 2.86 0.61 -27.63
CA ILE A 154 1.74 -0.13 -28.24
C ILE A 154 1.41 -1.35 -27.37
N GLU A 155 2.39 -2.13 -26.97
CA GLU A 155 2.20 -3.32 -26.12
C GLU A 155 1.52 -2.97 -24.79
N LEU A 156 1.96 -1.93 -24.09
CA LEU A 156 1.31 -1.47 -22.86
C LEU A 156 -0.14 -1.01 -23.07
N ILE A 157 -0.43 -0.33 -24.18
CA ILE A 157 -1.79 0.12 -24.51
C ILE A 157 -2.69 -1.09 -24.81
N GLU A 158 -2.18 -2.10 -25.51
CA GLU A 158 -2.89 -3.34 -25.78
C GLU A 158 -3.15 -4.13 -24.50
N ASP A 159 -2.14 -4.27 -23.64
CA ASP A 159 -2.28 -4.92 -22.33
C ASP A 159 -3.34 -4.22 -21.47
N ALA A 160 -3.34 -2.89 -21.41
CA ALA A 160 -4.33 -2.12 -20.66
C ALA A 160 -5.76 -2.38 -21.15
N LYS A 161 -5.98 -2.50 -22.47
CA LYS A 161 -7.28 -2.84 -23.03
C LYS A 161 -7.70 -4.26 -22.66
N ILE A 162 -6.80 -5.23 -22.84
CA ILE A 162 -7.08 -6.65 -22.59
C ILE A 162 -7.44 -6.88 -21.13
N ILE A 163 -6.69 -6.31 -20.16
CA ILE A 163 -7.02 -6.48 -18.74
C ILE A 163 -8.29 -5.71 -18.36
N THR A 164 -8.59 -4.56 -19.01
CA THR A 164 -9.86 -3.86 -18.83
C THR A 164 -11.04 -4.75 -19.28
N GLU A 165 -10.94 -5.39 -20.44
CA GLU A 165 -11.95 -6.35 -20.96
C GLU A 165 -12.07 -7.59 -20.08
N SER A 166 -11.02 -7.93 -19.30
CA SER A 166 -11.05 -9.02 -18.32
C SER A 166 -11.76 -8.65 -17.02
N GLY A 167 -12.20 -7.38 -16.86
CA GLY A 167 -13.09 -6.93 -15.80
C GLY A 167 -12.39 -6.27 -14.61
N VAL A 168 -11.16 -5.77 -14.73
CA VAL A 168 -10.55 -4.96 -13.68
C VAL A 168 -11.37 -3.68 -13.44
N PHE A 169 -11.46 -3.22 -12.20
CA PHE A 169 -12.13 -1.96 -11.89
C PHE A 169 -11.19 -0.75 -11.97
N SER A 170 -9.88 -0.96 -11.93
CA SER A 170 -8.85 0.08 -12.02
C SER A 170 -7.51 -0.52 -12.40
N ILE A 171 -6.57 0.30 -12.92
CA ILE A 171 -5.23 -0.15 -13.32
C ILE A 171 -4.18 0.78 -12.71
N VAL A 172 -3.23 0.20 -11.97
CA VAL A 172 -2.00 0.91 -11.58
C VAL A 172 -1.05 0.98 -12.78
N LEU A 173 -0.51 2.15 -13.04
CA LEU A 173 0.53 2.40 -14.03
C LEU A 173 1.81 2.80 -13.30
N GLU A 174 2.79 1.89 -13.19
CA GLU A 174 4.05 2.16 -12.51
C GLU A 174 5.18 2.44 -13.48
N MET A 175 5.87 3.57 -13.27
CA MET A 175 7.00 4.02 -14.07
C MET A 175 6.76 3.95 -15.58
N VAL A 176 5.55 4.26 -16.04
CA VAL A 176 5.20 4.40 -17.45
C VAL A 176 5.51 5.83 -17.91
N SER A 177 6.03 6.01 -19.12
CA SER A 177 6.23 7.37 -19.66
C SER A 177 4.92 8.15 -19.67
N SER A 178 4.93 9.40 -19.24
CA SER A 178 3.71 10.19 -18.98
C SER A 178 2.79 10.35 -20.20
N GLN A 179 3.38 10.36 -21.41
CA GLN A 179 2.62 10.40 -22.67
C GLN A 179 1.84 9.11 -22.91
N VAL A 180 2.44 7.95 -22.62
CA VAL A 180 1.79 6.65 -22.78
C VAL A 180 0.74 6.45 -21.71
N ALA A 181 1.04 6.82 -20.45
CA ALA A 181 0.07 6.80 -19.36
C ALA A 181 -1.17 7.64 -19.69
N ARG A 182 -0.98 8.84 -20.29
CA ARG A 182 -2.08 9.67 -20.78
C ARG A 182 -2.94 8.95 -21.83
N ILE A 183 -2.30 8.36 -22.85
CA ILE A 183 -3.02 7.62 -23.91
C ILE A 183 -3.82 6.46 -23.33
N ILE A 184 -3.23 5.70 -22.40
CA ILE A 184 -3.93 4.60 -21.72
C ILE A 184 -5.16 5.14 -20.99
N THR A 185 -4.99 6.17 -20.16
CA THR A 185 -6.06 6.79 -19.36
C THR A 185 -7.24 7.26 -20.23
N GLU A 186 -6.93 7.87 -21.39
CA GLU A 186 -7.95 8.34 -22.34
C GLU A 186 -8.66 7.22 -23.11
N LYS A 187 -8.04 6.03 -23.20
CA LYS A 187 -8.55 4.94 -24.06
C LYS A 187 -9.29 3.83 -23.33
N ILE A 188 -9.11 3.70 -22.02
CA ILE A 188 -9.77 2.64 -21.24
C ILE A 188 -10.95 3.20 -20.43
N SER A 189 -11.91 2.36 -20.11
CA SER A 189 -13.14 2.75 -19.41
C SER A 189 -13.01 2.78 -17.88
N VAL A 190 -11.91 2.25 -17.32
CA VAL A 190 -11.69 2.18 -15.88
C VAL A 190 -10.64 3.20 -15.44
N PRO A 191 -10.65 3.67 -14.17
CA PRO A 191 -9.66 4.60 -13.66
C PRO A 191 -8.23 4.06 -13.71
N THR A 192 -7.28 4.94 -14.01
CA THR A 192 -5.84 4.66 -13.90
C THR A 192 -5.24 5.32 -12.66
N ILE A 193 -4.37 4.61 -11.94
CA ILE A 193 -3.67 5.10 -10.75
C ILE A 193 -2.17 5.14 -11.07
N GLY A 194 -1.59 6.34 -11.10
CA GLY A 194 -0.18 6.52 -11.45
C GLY A 194 0.76 6.43 -10.25
N ILE A 195 1.91 5.80 -10.45
CA ILE A 195 3.10 5.93 -9.61
C ILE A 195 4.31 6.08 -10.50
N GLY A 196 4.92 7.27 -10.49
CA GLY A 196 5.99 7.60 -11.42
C GLY A 196 5.57 7.69 -12.89
N SER A 197 4.27 7.84 -13.19
CA SER A 197 3.70 7.84 -14.54
C SER A 197 3.11 9.18 -14.97
N GLY A 198 3.41 10.25 -14.22
CA GLY A 198 2.98 11.60 -14.52
C GLY A 198 1.56 11.92 -14.02
N LYS A 199 1.09 13.13 -14.34
CA LYS A 199 -0.14 13.71 -13.76
C LYS A 199 -1.44 13.35 -14.50
N PHE A 200 -1.37 12.64 -15.61
CA PHE A 200 -2.53 12.43 -16.48
C PHE A 200 -3.41 11.25 -16.06
N CYS A 201 -2.93 10.39 -15.19
CA CYS A 201 -3.75 9.33 -14.59
C CYS A 201 -4.91 9.90 -13.78
N ASP A 202 -5.98 9.12 -13.62
CA ASP A 202 -7.16 9.50 -12.83
C ASP A 202 -6.85 9.58 -11.34
N GLY A 203 -5.83 8.88 -10.86
CA GLY A 203 -5.36 8.95 -9.48
C GLY A 203 -3.84 8.80 -9.36
N GLN A 204 -3.36 8.88 -8.11
CA GLN A 204 -1.94 8.69 -7.77
C GLN A 204 -1.81 7.82 -6.52
N VAL A 205 -0.79 6.96 -6.51
CA VAL A 205 -0.40 6.20 -5.32
C VAL A 205 1.03 6.53 -4.90
N LEU A 206 1.27 6.56 -3.59
CA LEU A 206 2.59 6.61 -2.98
C LEU A 206 2.71 5.54 -1.89
N VAL A 207 3.91 5.01 -1.73
CA VAL A 207 4.27 4.26 -0.53
C VAL A 207 4.32 5.23 0.64
N VAL A 208 3.54 4.99 1.69
CA VAL A 208 3.42 5.91 2.83
C VAL A 208 4.76 6.17 3.50
N HIS A 209 5.62 5.17 3.59
CA HIS A 209 6.97 5.31 4.16
C HIS A 209 7.87 6.24 3.34
N ASP A 210 7.73 6.24 2.01
CA ASP A 210 8.44 7.19 1.14
C ASP A 210 7.90 8.60 1.32
N MET A 211 6.56 8.74 1.34
CA MET A 211 5.88 10.03 1.50
C MET A 211 6.24 10.71 2.82
N LEU A 212 6.31 9.94 3.91
CA LEU A 212 6.65 10.43 5.24
C LEU A 212 8.15 10.52 5.51
N GLY A 213 9.00 10.01 4.61
CA GLY A 213 10.45 9.98 4.79
C GLY A 213 10.92 9.03 5.88
N LEU A 214 10.20 7.91 6.07
CA LEU A 214 10.58 6.83 7.01
C LEU A 214 11.56 5.84 6.38
N PHE A 215 11.38 5.52 5.09
CA PHE A 215 12.25 4.60 4.38
C PHE A 215 13.40 5.36 3.69
N GLU A 216 14.64 5.02 4.06
CA GLU A 216 15.83 5.77 3.62
C GLU A 216 16.75 4.98 2.68
N LYS A 217 16.58 3.65 2.60
CA LYS A 217 17.43 2.80 1.73
C LYS A 217 17.34 3.17 0.26
N ILE A 218 16.16 3.55 -0.20
CA ILE A 218 15.89 3.95 -1.59
C ILE A 218 15.08 5.24 -1.56
N LYS A 219 15.41 6.18 -2.44
CA LYS A 219 14.67 7.43 -2.65
C LYS A 219 14.22 7.50 -4.10
N PRO A 220 13.03 6.97 -4.45
CA PRO A 220 12.54 7.01 -5.82
C PRO A 220 12.38 8.47 -6.30
N LYS A 221 12.80 8.76 -7.51
CA LYS A 221 12.70 10.13 -8.08
C LYS A 221 11.27 10.66 -8.10
N PHE A 222 10.30 9.78 -8.27
CA PHE A 222 8.89 10.15 -8.37
C PHE A 222 8.21 10.32 -7.00
N ALA A 223 8.80 9.82 -5.92
CA ALA A 223 8.21 9.91 -4.60
C ALA A 223 8.51 11.29 -3.98
N LYS A 224 7.49 12.14 -3.93
CA LYS A 224 7.57 13.39 -3.20
C LYS A 224 7.50 13.11 -1.70
N ARG A 225 8.51 13.55 -0.95
CA ARG A 225 8.49 13.56 0.51
C ARG A 225 7.70 14.76 1.01
N TYR A 226 6.76 14.53 1.89
CA TYR A 226 5.97 15.57 2.57
C TYR A 226 6.50 15.85 3.98
N LEU A 227 7.22 14.88 4.58
CA LEU A 227 7.86 14.96 5.89
C LEU A 227 9.25 14.28 5.85
N SER A 228 10.07 14.55 6.87
CA SER A 228 11.32 13.82 7.18
C SER A 228 11.18 13.14 8.54
N LEU A 229 10.18 12.28 8.67
CA LEU A 229 9.77 11.71 9.96
C LEU A 229 10.86 10.84 10.59
N SER A 230 11.75 10.25 9.81
CA SER A 230 12.93 9.52 10.33
C SER A 230 13.82 10.38 11.22
N ASP A 231 14.03 11.66 10.86
CA ASP A 231 14.85 12.58 11.65
C ASP A 231 14.16 12.97 12.95
N GLU A 232 12.85 13.26 12.89
CA GLU A 232 12.04 13.58 14.07
C GLU A 232 12.00 12.41 15.07
N ILE A 233 11.83 11.19 14.57
CA ILE A 233 11.86 9.99 15.42
C ILE A 233 13.23 9.81 16.07
N ARG A 234 14.35 9.98 15.33
CA ARG A 234 15.70 9.88 15.91
C ARG A 234 15.92 10.92 16.99
N ASN A 235 15.46 12.16 16.78
CA ASN A 235 15.58 13.22 17.77
C ASN A 235 14.76 12.91 19.02
N ALA A 236 13.52 12.46 18.88
CA ALA A 236 12.66 12.05 19.99
C ALA A 236 13.29 10.90 20.79
N VAL A 237 13.80 9.85 20.10
CA VAL A 237 14.47 8.72 20.74
C VAL A 237 15.74 9.19 21.50
N LYS A 238 16.52 10.11 20.92
CA LYS A 238 17.71 10.67 21.57
C LYS A 238 17.33 11.47 22.82
N SER A 239 16.30 12.31 22.76
CA SER A 239 15.80 13.06 23.91
C SER A 239 15.37 12.12 25.03
N TYR A 240 14.51 11.14 24.72
CA TYR A 240 14.08 10.12 25.69
C TYR A 240 15.26 9.41 26.35
N ALA A 241 16.22 8.93 25.54
CA ALA A 241 17.39 8.23 26.07
C ALA A 241 18.27 9.12 26.98
N THR A 242 18.35 10.41 26.68
CA THR A 242 19.08 11.40 27.49
C THR A 242 18.35 11.66 28.81
N GLU A 243 17.06 11.92 28.77
CA GLU A 243 16.25 12.23 29.96
C GLU A 243 16.19 11.04 30.92
N VAL A 244 16.12 9.79 30.43
CA VAL A 244 16.23 8.61 31.31
C VAL A 244 17.59 8.52 32.01
N LYS A 245 18.69 8.76 31.27
CA LYS A 245 20.04 8.71 31.85
C LYS A 245 20.33 9.85 32.82
N GLU A 246 19.67 10.98 32.66
CA GLU A 246 19.80 12.16 33.53
C GLU A 246 18.76 12.18 34.66
N GLU A 247 17.98 11.07 34.81
CA GLU A 247 16.91 10.93 35.82
C GLU A 247 15.83 12.03 35.73
N LYS A 248 15.62 12.58 34.51
CA LYS A 248 14.58 13.57 34.21
C LYS A 248 13.26 12.94 33.84
N PHE A 249 13.31 11.69 33.35
CA PHE A 249 12.16 10.88 33.05
C PHE A 249 12.30 9.50 33.76
N PRO A 250 11.24 9.02 34.45
CA PRO A 250 9.95 9.69 34.66
C PRO A 250 10.03 10.87 35.59
N SER A 251 9.17 11.87 35.38
CA SER A 251 8.90 12.93 36.36
C SER A 251 7.73 12.51 37.27
N ILE A 252 7.42 13.30 38.28
CA ILE A 252 6.32 13.01 39.20
C ILE A 252 4.97 12.86 38.53
N GLU A 253 4.77 13.49 37.38
CA GLU A 253 3.55 13.36 36.54
C GLU A 253 3.41 11.98 35.87
N HIS A 254 4.50 11.21 35.84
CA HIS A 254 4.56 9.88 35.22
C HIS A 254 4.66 8.77 36.25
N GLU A 255 4.48 9.07 37.55
CA GLU A 255 4.61 8.14 38.67
C GLU A 255 3.23 7.82 39.26
N PHE A 256 3.12 6.62 39.82
CA PHE A 256 2.02 6.25 40.69
C PHE A 256 2.56 6.16 42.13
N GLN A 257 2.00 6.98 43.00
CA GLN A 257 2.44 7.04 44.39
C GLN A 257 1.51 6.23 45.28
N MET A 258 2.09 5.58 46.30
CA MET A 258 1.36 5.01 47.42
C MET A 258 0.88 6.12 48.36
N ASP A 259 -0.23 5.88 49.06
CA ASP A 259 -0.61 6.77 50.17
C ASP A 259 0.51 6.86 51.18
N GLU A 260 0.78 8.05 51.69
CA GLU A 260 1.96 8.35 52.51
C GLU A 260 1.92 7.60 53.83
N LEU A 261 0.72 7.42 54.41
CA LEU A 261 0.51 6.65 55.64
C LEU A 261 0.79 5.15 55.45
N GLU A 262 0.35 4.62 54.33
CA GLU A 262 0.60 3.21 53.97
C GLU A 262 2.07 2.98 53.60
N TYR A 263 2.72 3.95 52.98
CA TYR A 263 4.16 3.89 52.68
C TYR A 263 4.97 3.90 54.00
N THR A 264 4.62 4.74 54.99
CA THR A 264 5.27 4.78 56.30
C THR A 264 5.13 3.43 57.03
N LYS A 265 3.92 2.84 57.06
CA LYS A 265 3.69 1.52 57.65
C LYS A 265 4.49 0.41 56.97
N LEU A 266 4.60 0.50 55.66
CA LEU A 266 5.41 -0.44 54.89
C LEU A 266 6.90 -0.34 55.27
N ARG A 267 7.43 0.89 55.36
CA ARG A 267 8.83 1.15 55.77
C ARG A 267 9.08 0.57 57.15
N GLU A 268 8.24 0.83 58.13
CA GLU A 268 8.32 0.30 59.50
C GLU A 268 8.33 -1.22 59.57
N HIS A 269 7.75 -1.89 58.59
CA HIS A 269 7.66 -3.36 58.54
C HIS A 269 8.93 -4.01 57.93
N ILE A 270 9.64 -3.33 57.04
CA ILE A 270 10.81 -3.87 56.32
C ILE A 270 12.15 -3.42 56.88
N ASP A 271 12.21 -2.35 57.67
CA ASP A 271 13.40 -1.93 58.46
C ASP A 271 13.50 -2.70 59.76
#